data_391058358f6b12d55ac1631c90dcb099
#
_entry.id   391058358f6b12d55ac1631c90dcb099
#
_cell.length_a   1.000
_cell.length_b   1.000
_cell.length_c   1.000
_cell.angle_alpha   90.00
_cell.angle_beta   90.00
_cell.angle_gamma   90.00
#
_symmetry.space_group_name_H-M   'P 1'
#
loop_
_entity.id
_entity.type
_entity.pdbx_description
1 polymer ?
#
loop_
_entity_poly.entity_id
_entity_poly.type
_entity_poly.pdbx_seq_one_letter_code
_entity_poly.pdbx_strand_id
1 'polypeptide(L)'
;DGHRYDHSRQHIIRSVNNSLLRLNVDYLDSLLIHRPSPLMNPDEITDALKELVDEGKIKSFGVSNFNETQYDLLKHSLNHDKLHISINQLEVSPYQTDILNNGVMDKMYENQVKVMAWSPLAGGKLFDPSDDKARRVRTIIEPLAQKYDVDETAIMIAWLNRHPNDIMPVLGTHKIERIDAALPGLSITLTDQEWFDIYTAAMGHDIL
;
A
#
# COMPACT_ATOMS: atom_id res chain seq x y z
N ASP A 1 9.92 4.70 -27.23
CA ASP A 1 9.61 3.60 -26.31
C ASP A 1 8.30 3.91 -25.61
N GLY A 2 7.25 3.13 -25.91
CA GLY A 2 5.92 3.31 -25.32
C GLY A 2 5.87 2.86 -23.85
N HIS A 3 4.96 3.47 -23.08
CA HIS A 3 4.70 3.05 -21.71
C HIS A 3 4.00 1.67 -21.73
N ARG A 4 4.67 0.62 -21.24
CA ARG A 4 4.11 -0.73 -21.09
C ARG A 4 4.63 -1.39 -19.82
N TYR A 5 3.82 -2.29 -19.26
CA TYR A 5 4.25 -3.20 -18.22
C TYR A 5 4.59 -4.55 -18.86
N ASP A 6 5.79 -5.03 -18.63
CA ASP A 6 6.27 -6.31 -19.13
C ASP A 6 6.31 -7.30 -17.95
N HIS A 7 5.39 -8.26 -17.95
CA HIS A 7 5.28 -9.31 -16.93
C HIS A 7 5.78 -10.66 -17.42
N SER A 8 6.53 -10.68 -18.53
CA SER A 8 7.14 -11.92 -19.00
C SER A 8 8.09 -12.49 -17.95
N ARG A 9 8.14 -13.82 -17.86
CA ARG A 9 9.06 -14.54 -16.98
C ARG A 9 10.50 -14.01 -17.11
N GLN A 10 10.97 -13.86 -18.35
CA GLN A 10 12.34 -13.39 -18.63
C GLN A 10 12.58 -11.97 -18.09
N HIS A 11 11.60 -11.05 -18.21
CA HIS A 11 11.73 -9.69 -17.71
C HIS A 11 11.80 -9.67 -16.19
N ILE A 12 10.94 -10.42 -15.50
CA ILE A 12 10.90 -10.49 -14.03
C ILE A 12 12.25 -10.99 -13.49
N ILE A 13 12.74 -12.13 -14.00
CA ILE A 13 14.02 -12.71 -13.56
C ILE A 13 15.19 -11.74 -13.80
N ARG A 14 15.25 -11.12 -14.98
CA ARG A 14 16.30 -10.14 -15.30
C ARG A 14 16.23 -8.91 -14.37
N SER A 15 15.03 -8.44 -14.05
CA SER A 15 14.83 -7.29 -13.17
C SER A 15 15.28 -7.58 -11.74
N VAL A 16 15.00 -8.77 -11.21
CA VAL A 16 15.49 -9.21 -9.91
C VAL A 16 17.00 -9.31 -9.88
N ASN A 17 17.61 -9.98 -10.86
CA ASN A 17 19.07 -10.10 -10.95
C ASN A 17 19.75 -8.72 -11.00
N ASN A 18 19.20 -7.77 -11.76
CA ASN A 18 19.70 -6.40 -11.83
C ASN A 18 19.53 -5.67 -10.47
N SER A 19 18.43 -5.90 -9.76
CA SER A 19 18.19 -5.31 -8.43
C SER A 19 19.20 -5.84 -7.42
N LEU A 20 19.45 -7.14 -7.38
CA LEU A 20 20.46 -7.76 -6.52
C LEU A 20 21.85 -7.16 -6.76
N LEU A 21 22.24 -7.03 -8.01
CA LEU A 21 23.52 -6.40 -8.39
C LEU A 21 23.61 -4.95 -7.93
N ARG A 22 22.56 -4.14 -8.14
CA ARG A 22 22.55 -2.72 -7.78
C ARG A 22 22.53 -2.49 -6.28
N LEU A 23 21.81 -3.33 -5.54
CA LEU A 23 21.73 -3.27 -4.08
C LEU A 23 22.96 -3.91 -3.40
N ASN A 24 23.76 -4.66 -4.16
CA ASN A 24 24.89 -5.46 -3.66
C ASN A 24 24.46 -6.40 -2.53
N VAL A 25 23.40 -7.18 -2.79
CA VAL A 25 22.85 -8.19 -1.87
C VAL A 25 22.60 -9.50 -2.60
N ASP A 26 22.55 -10.61 -1.86
CA ASP A 26 22.35 -11.94 -2.43
C ASP A 26 20.88 -12.29 -2.61
N TYR A 27 19.97 -11.65 -1.86
CA TYR A 27 18.53 -11.86 -1.93
C TYR A 27 17.73 -10.59 -1.63
N LEU A 28 16.46 -10.59 -2.03
CA LEU A 28 15.45 -9.60 -1.64
C LEU A 28 14.50 -10.23 -0.61
N ASP A 29 14.16 -9.50 0.45
CA ASP A 29 13.15 -9.97 1.42
C ASP A 29 11.77 -10.02 0.79
N SER A 30 11.43 -9.06 -0.08
CA SER A 30 10.17 -9.06 -0.83
C SER A 30 10.33 -8.44 -2.22
N LEU A 31 9.67 -9.07 -3.21
CA LEU A 31 9.52 -8.55 -4.57
C LEU A 31 8.05 -8.17 -4.80
N LEU A 32 7.76 -6.99 -5.33
CA LEU A 32 6.41 -6.61 -5.73
C LEU A 32 6.29 -6.54 -7.26
N ILE A 33 5.24 -7.18 -7.80
CA ILE A 33 4.78 -6.90 -9.16
C ILE A 33 4.13 -5.52 -9.14
N HIS A 34 4.82 -4.55 -9.75
CA HIS A 34 4.59 -3.11 -9.49
C HIS A 34 3.20 -2.61 -9.89
N ARG A 35 2.63 -3.13 -10.99
CA ARG A 35 1.26 -2.80 -11.44
C ARG A 35 0.67 -3.95 -12.24
N PRO A 36 -0.66 -4.14 -12.22
CA PRO A 36 -1.29 -5.08 -13.12
C PRO A 36 -1.21 -4.58 -14.57
N SER A 37 -1.29 -5.50 -15.52
CA SER A 37 -1.35 -5.19 -16.95
C SER A 37 -2.55 -5.87 -17.58
N PRO A 38 -3.22 -5.24 -18.55
CA PRO A 38 -4.26 -5.91 -19.35
C PRO A 38 -3.74 -7.13 -20.14
N LEU A 39 -2.41 -7.19 -20.35
CA LEU A 39 -1.73 -8.30 -21.04
C LEU A 39 -1.03 -9.26 -20.07
N MET A 40 -1.38 -9.19 -18.79
CA MET A 40 -0.78 -10.04 -17.75
C MET A 40 -1.10 -11.52 -18.02
N ASN A 41 -0.05 -12.34 -18.14
CA ASN A 41 -0.15 -13.79 -18.11
C ASN A 41 0.24 -14.26 -16.70
N PRO A 42 -0.70 -14.76 -15.87
CA PRO A 42 -0.41 -15.17 -14.51
C PRO A 42 0.53 -16.36 -14.42
N ASP A 43 0.53 -17.26 -15.43
CA ASP A 43 1.39 -18.45 -15.43
C ASP A 43 2.87 -18.06 -15.64
N GLU A 44 3.16 -17.10 -16.52
CA GLU A 44 4.53 -16.58 -16.68
C GLU A 44 5.06 -15.91 -15.42
N ILE A 45 4.18 -15.19 -14.69
CA ILE A 45 4.53 -14.59 -13.40
C ILE A 45 4.81 -15.68 -12.37
N THR A 46 3.95 -16.70 -12.30
CA THR A 46 4.09 -17.82 -11.37
C THR A 46 5.40 -18.56 -11.60
N ASP A 47 5.72 -18.89 -12.85
CA ASP A 47 6.98 -19.57 -13.24
C ASP A 47 8.21 -18.74 -12.82
N ALA A 48 8.17 -17.42 -13.03
CA ALA A 48 9.26 -16.54 -12.61
C ALA A 48 9.43 -16.50 -11.09
N LEU A 49 8.32 -16.34 -10.36
CA LEU A 49 8.33 -16.26 -8.89
C LEU A 49 8.81 -17.58 -8.27
N LYS A 50 8.33 -18.71 -8.82
CA LYS A 50 8.76 -20.03 -8.38
C LYS A 50 10.28 -20.21 -8.52
N GLU A 51 10.83 -19.94 -9.68
CA GLU A 51 12.27 -20.01 -9.92
C GLU A 51 13.06 -19.12 -8.96
N LEU A 52 12.64 -17.87 -8.77
CA LEU A 52 13.32 -16.93 -7.89
C LEU A 52 13.27 -17.34 -6.41
N VAL A 53 12.17 -17.96 -5.96
CA VAL A 53 12.06 -18.54 -4.61
C VAL A 53 12.94 -19.78 -4.46
N ASP A 54 12.88 -20.70 -5.44
CA ASP A 54 13.68 -21.95 -5.43
C ASP A 54 15.20 -21.66 -5.46
N GLU A 55 15.61 -20.58 -6.13
CA GLU A 55 17.00 -20.10 -6.15
C GLU A 55 17.38 -19.28 -4.90
N GLY A 56 16.45 -18.99 -4.00
CA GLY A 56 16.67 -18.19 -2.80
C GLY A 56 16.92 -16.71 -3.07
N LYS A 57 16.63 -16.22 -4.28
CA LYS A 57 16.81 -14.80 -4.65
C LYS A 57 15.74 -13.88 -4.10
N ILE A 58 14.55 -14.40 -3.80
CA ILE A 58 13.49 -13.69 -3.08
C ILE A 58 12.96 -14.58 -1.95
N LYS A 59 12.62 -13.98 -0.80
CA LYS A 59 12.02 -14.72 0.33
C LYS A 59 10.50 -14.70 0.28
N SER A 60 9.94 -13.60 -0.19
CA SER A 60 8.50 -13.38 -0.33
C SER A 60 8.22 -12.53 -1.55
N PHE A 61 6.95 -12.49 -1.95
CA PHE A 61 6.53 -11.60 -3.02
C PHE A 61 5.11 -11.08 -2.76
N GLY A 62 4.79 -10.03 -3.48
CA GLY A 62 3.50 -9.38 -3.45
C GLY A 62 3.18 -8.69 -4.78
N VAL A 63 2.15 -7.90 -4.73
CA VAL A 63 1.66 -7.12 -5.87
C VAL A 63 1.49 -5.65 -5.47
N SER A 64 1.23 -4.79 -6.43
CA SER A 64 0.87 -3.40 -6.18
C SER A 64 -0.27 -2.99 -7.11
N ASN A 65 -1.27 -2.31 -6.55
CA ASN A 65 -2.46 -1.82 -7.25
C ASN A 65 -3.31 -2.92 -7.93
N PHE A 66 -3.27 -4.14 -7.42
CA PHE A 66 -4.15 -5.20 -7.87
C PHE A 66 -5.54 -5.04 -7.23
N ASN A 67 -6.59 -5.08 -8.06
CA ASN A 67 -7.95 -5.21 -7.58
C ASN A 67 -8.25 -6.68 -7.22
N GLU A 68 -9.47 -6.94 -6.69
CA GLU A 68 -9.89 -8.28 -6.26
C GLU A 68 -9.75 -9.32 -7.37
N THR A 69 -10.24 -9.01 -8.56
CA THR A 69 -10.26 -9.95 -9.69
C THR A 69 -8.84 -10.26 -10.18
N GLN A 70 -7.98 -9.26 -10.24
CA GLN A 70 -6.57 -9.44 -10.62
C GLN A 70 -5.79 -10.23 -9.57
N TYR A 71 -6.09 -9.97 -8.30
CA TYR A 71 -5.54 -10.75 -7.19
C TYR A 71 -5.97 -12.22 -7.29
N ASP A 72 -7.27 -12.49 -7.45
CA ASP A 72 -7.79 -13.85 -7.54
C ASP A 72 -7.24 -14.60 -8.76
N LEU A 73 -7.07 -13.91 -9.89
CA LEU A 73 -6.48 -14.49 -11.11
C LEU A 73 -5.04 -14.96 -10.86
N LEU A 74 -4.20 -14.12 -10.26
CA LEU A 74 -2.82 -14.51 -9.96
C LEU A 74 -2.75 -15.57 -8.87
N LYS A 75 -3.55 -15.43 -7.80
CA LYS A 75 -3.65 -16.41 -6.73
C LYS A 75 -4.03 -17.81 -7.25
N HIS A 76 -4.94 -17.88 -8.22
CA HIS A 76 -5.35 -19.16 -8.81
C HIS A 76 -4.16 -19.87 -9.47
N SER A 77 -3.34 -19.17 -10.24
CA SER A 77 -2.13 -19.74 -10.85
C SER A 77 -1.10 -20.17 -9.79
N LEU A 78 -0.87 -19.34 -8.76
CA LEU A 78 0.10 -19.61 -7.67
C LEU A 78 -0.28 -20.83 -6.79
N ASN A 79 -1.56 -21.14 -6.63
CA ASN A 79 -2.03 -22.24 -5.77
C ASN A 79 -1.50 -23.61 -6.18
N HIS A 80 -1.17 -23.81 -7.45
CA HIS A 80 -0.59 -25.06 -7.95
C HIS A 80 0.81 -25.31 -7.37
N ASP A 81 1.55 -24.25 -7.06
CA ASP A 81 2.92 -24.30 -6.55
C ASP A 81 3.04 -23.99 -5.03
N LYS A 82 1.91 -23.88 -4.32
CA LYS A 82 1.84 -23.53 -2.89
C LYS A 82 2.49 -22.17 -2.56
N LEU A 83 2.55 -21.30 -3.54
CA LEU A 83 3.02 -19.92 -3.38
C LEU A 83 1.85 -19.02 -2.99
N HIS A 84 2.13 -17.95 -2.22
CA HIS A 84 1.08 -17.01 -1.84
C HIS A 84 1.54 -15.56 -1.95
N ILE A 85 0.60 -14.68 -2.27
CA ILE A 85 0.82 -13.25 -2.30
C ILE A 85 0.80 -12.73 -0.87
N SER A 86 1.92 -12.22 -0.37
CA SER A 86 2.06 -11.76 1.01
C SER A 86 1.71 -10.29 1.21
N ILE A 87 1.78 -9.49 0.14
CA ILE A 87 1.61 -8.03 0.19
C ILE A 87 0.81 -7.56 -1.01
N ASN A 88 -0.09 -6.57 -0.81
CA ASN A 88 -0.59 -5.71 -1.87
C ASN A 88 -0.32 -4.24 -1.49
N GLN A 89 0.51 -3.56 -2.27
CA GLN A 89 0.80 -2.15 -2.03
C GLN A 89 -0.20 -1.28 -2.79
N LEU A 90 -1.02 -0.53 -2.05
CA LEU A 90 -2.20 0.19 -2.55
C LEU A 90 -2.13 1.68 -2.20
N GLU A 91 -2.78 2.52 -3.01
CA GLU A 91 -2.98 3.92 -2.62
C GLU A 91 -4.07 4.01 -1.56
N VAL A 92 -3.68 4.41 -0.36
CA VAL A 92 -4.64 4.70 0.71
C VAL A 92 -4.11 5.78 1.64
N SER A 93 -4.97 6.72 1.97
CA SER A 93 -4.68 7.84 2.86
C SER A 93 -6.00 8.42 3.37
N PRO A 94 -5.98 9.33 4.36
CA PRO A 94 -7.15 10.13 4.71
C PRO A 94 -7.72 10.99 3.56
N TYR A 95 -7.07 11.01 2.42
CA TYR A 95 -7.56 11.65 1.19
C TYR A 95 -8.07 10.63 0.17
N GLN A 96 -7.37 9.51 -0.02
CA GLN A 96 -7.73 8.45 -0.98
C GLN A 96 -8.29 7.24 -0.24
N THR A 97 -9.62 7.13 -0.22
CA THR A 97 -10.36 6.15 0.58
C THR A 97 -11.07 5.07 -0.23
N ASP A 98 -10.99 5.12 -1.56
CA ASP A 98 -11.78 4.26 -2.48
C ASP A 98 -11.64 2.77 -2.19
N ILE A 99 -10.43 2.32 -1.82
CA ILE A 99 -10.17 0.89 -1.56
C ILE A 99 -10.88 0.37 -0.30
N LEU A 100 -11.35 1.26 0.59
CA LEU A 100 -12.09 0.87 1.78
C LEU A 100 -13.53 0.44 1.48
N ASN A 101 -14.05 0.77 0.26
CA ASN A 101 -15.45 0.54 -0.11
C ASN A 101 -15.61 -0.36 -1.34
N ASN A 102 -14.53 -0.75 -2.02
CA ASN A 102 -14.60 -1.49 -3.27
C ASN A 102 -14.29 -2.99 -3.12
N GLY A 103 -14.22 -3.50 -1.86
CA GLY A 103 -13.97 -4.90 -1.54
C GLY A 103 -12.49 -5.32 -1.52
N VAL A 104 -11.58 -4.50 -2.04
CA VAL A 104 -10.15 -4.85 -2.06
C VAL A 104 -9.60 -5.07 -0.65
N MET A 105 -9.98 -4.20 0.32
CA MET A 105 -9.52 -4.35 1.71
C MET A 105 -10.05 -5.61 2.36
N ASP A 106 -11.32 -5.96 2.10
CA ASP A 106 -11.95 -7.18 2.62
C ASP A 106 -11.26 -8.42 2.05
N LYS A 107 -10.96 -8.40 0.74
CA LYS A 107 -10.22 -9.47 0.06
C LYS A 107 -8.81 -9.64 0.64
N MET A 108 -8.12 -8.56 0.94
CA MET A 108 -6.77 -8.63 1.56
C MET A 108 -6.87 -9.20 2.98
N TYR A 109 -7.85 -8.77 3.77
CA TYR A 109 -8.09 -9.29 5.10
C TYR A 109 -8.41 -10.79 5.11
N GLU A 110 -9.37 -11.23 4.28
CA GLU A 110 -9.76 -12.63 4.11
C GLU A 110 -8.56 -13.54 3.82
N ASN A 111 -7.62 -13.06 3.00
CA ASN A 111 -6.47 -13.83 2.54
C ASN A 111 -5.18 -13.57 3.33
N GLN A 112 -5.25 -12.83 4.44
CA GLN A 112 -4.10 -12.48 5.29
C GLN A 112 -2.96 -11.80 4.49
N VAL A 113 -3.32 -11.02 3.47
CA VAL A 113 -2.40 -10.23 2.66
C VAL A 113 -2.15 -8.89 3.36
N LYS A 114 -0.89 -8.57 3.63
CA LYS A 114 -0.52 -7.29 4.23
C LYS A 114 -0.76 -6.15 3.24
N VAL A 115 -1.39 -5.08 3.71
CA VAL A 115 -1.56 -3.87 2.91
C VAL A 115 -0.46 -2.88 3.22
N MET A 116 0.26 -2.42 2.19
CA MET A 116 1.19 -1.29 2.28
C MET A 116 0.54 -0.07 1.63
N ALA A 117 0.49 1.05 2.36
CA ALA A 117 -0.06 2.30 1.84
C ALA A 117 1.02 3.11 1.14
N TRP A 118 0.98 3.20 -0.20
CA TRP A 118 1.78 4.20 -0.88
C TRP A 118 1.04 5.54 -0.88
N SER A 119 1.79 6.65 -0.91
CA SER A 119 1.24 8.01 -0.71
C SER A 119 0.35 8.15 0.53
N PRO A 120 0.77 7.72 1.72
CA PRO A 120 -0.05 7.77 2.93
C PRO A 120 -0.48 9.19 3.32
N LEU A 121 0.20 10.22 2.80
CA LEU A 121 -0.11 11.64 2.93
C LEU A 121 -0.61 12.25 1.60
N ALA A 122 -1.19 11.42 0.71
CA ALA A 122 -1.73 11.82 -0.59
C ALA A 122 -0.72 12.57 -1.48
N GLY A 123 0.58 12.23 -1.42
CA GLY A 123 1.62 12.94 -2.17
C GLY A 123 1.77 14.42 -1.80
N GLY A 124 1.32 14.79 -0.62
CA GLY A 124 1.34 16.18 -0.12
C GLY A 124 0.06 16.97 -0.38
N LYS A 125 -0.93 16.43 -1.09
CA LYS A 125 -2.22 17.12 -1.36
C LYS A 125 -2.96 17.51 -0.08
N LEU A 126 -2.86 16.71 0.97
CA LEU A 126 -3.49 17.03 2.26
C LEU A 126 -3.01 18.36 2.86
N PHE A 127 -1.86 18.88 2.40
CA PHE A 127 -1.32 20.17 2.83
C PHE A 127 -1.59 21.30 1.82
N ASP A 128 -2.33 21.03 0.73
CA ASP A 128 -2.70 22.05 -0.26
C ASP A 128 -3.96 22.82 0.21
N PRO A 129 -3.84 24.11 0.54
CA PRO A 129 -4.98 24.91 1.00
C PRO A 129 -6.00 25.21 -0.10
N SER A 130 -5.66 25.01 -1.37
CA SER A 130 -6.56 25.23 -2.50
C SER A 130 -7.48 24.05 -2.79
N ASP A 131 -7.19 22.87 -2.25
CA ASP A 131 -7.97 21.64 -2.44
C ASP A 131 -9.10 21.56 -1.40
N ASP A 132 -10.34 21.54 -1.86
CA ASP A 132 -11.53 21.52 -0.98
C ASP A 132 -11.63 20.25 -0.13
N LYS A 133 -11.25 19.10 -0.69
CA LYS A 133 -11.21 17.83 0.03
C LYS A 133 -10.14 17.85 1.12
N ALA A 134 -8.95 18.31 0.79
CA ALA A 134 -7.86 18.46 1.74
C ALA A 134 -8.25 19.38 2.91
N ARG A 135 -8.89 20.51 2.61
CA ARG A 135 -9.37 21.43 3.66
C ARG A 135 -10.38 20.78 4.59
N ARG A 136 -11.39 20.05 4.06
CA ARG A 136 -12.36 19.33 4.90
C ARG A 136 -11.67 18.33 5.83
N VAL A 137 -10.77 17.52 5.28
CA VAL A 137 -10.05 16.51 6.06
C VAL A 137 -9.17 17.17 7.12
N ARG A 138 -8.44 18.22 6.78
CA ARG A 138 -7.58 18.93 7.75
C ARG A 138 -8.36 19.61 8.86
N THR A 139 -9.56 20.14 8.58
CA THR A 139 -10.43 20.72 9.63
C THR A 139 -10.72 19.72 10.76
N ILE A 140 -10.71 18.42 10.48
CA ILE A 140 -10.86 17.36 11.49
C ILE A 140 -9.50 16.98 12.09
N ILE A 141 -8.44 16.89 11.28
CA ILE A 141 -7.11 16.44 11.72
C ILE A 141 -6.43 17.46 12.63
N GLU A 142 -6.52 18.77 12.33
CA GLU A 142 -5.85 19.82 13.10
C GLU A 142 -6.24 19.83 14.60
N PRO A 143 -7.54 19.78 14.99
CA PRO A 143 -7.92 19.67 16.41
C PRO A 143 -7.45 18.35 17.07
N LEU A 144 -7.41 17.25 16.31
CA LEU A 144 -6.90 15.97 16.83
C LEU A 144 -5.39 16.04 17.08
N ALA A 145 -4.64 16.67 16.21
CA ALA A 145 -3.20 16.89 16.40
C ALA A 145 -2.93 17.69 17.68
N GLN A 146 -3.72 18.73 17.94
CA GLN A 146 -3.66 19.49 19.20
C GLN A 146 -4.06 18.63 20.42
N LYS A 147 -5.12 17.85 20.31
CA LYS A 147 -5.58 16.95 21.40
C LYS A 147 -4.54 15.94 21.82
N TYR A 148 -3.82 15.37 20.84
CA TYR A 148 -2.81 14.33 21.08
C TYR A 148 -1.39 14.91 21.24
N ASP A 149 -1.22 16.23 21.15
CA ASP A 149 0.08 16.93 21.20
C ASP A 149 1.11 16.38 20.21
N VAL A 150 0.69 16.27 18.94
CA VAL A 150 1.51 15.73 17.84
C VAL A 150 1.33 16.52 16.54
N ASP A 151 2.19 16.27 15.56
CA ASP A 151 2.03 16.79 14.20
C ASP A 151 0.81 16.15 13.49
N GLU A 152 0.20 16.90 12.57
CA GLU A 152 -0.92 16.39 11.74
C GLU A 152 -0.56 15.09 11.01
N THR A 153 0.70 14.94 10.59
CA THR A 153 1.21 13.73 9.96
C THR A 153 1.01 12.50 10.85
N ALA A 154 1.22 12.63 12.16
CA ALA A 154 1.02 11.52 13.10
C ALA A 154 -0.44 11.07 13.15
N ILE A 155 -1.41 12.01 13.11
CA ILE A 155 -2.84 11.67 13.05
C ILE A 155 -3.18 10.93 11.76
N MET A 156 -2.62 11.34 10.62
CA MET A 156 -2.81 10.65 9.34
C MET A 156 -2.28 9.22 9.37
N ILE A 157 -1.12 9.00 10.01
CA ILE A 157 -0.56 7.67 10.21
C ILE A 157 -1.40 6.84 11.20
N ALA A 158 -1.85 7.45 12.30
CA ALA A 158 -2.73 6.79 13.27
C ALA A 158 -4.05 6.33 12.63
N TRP A 159 -4.60 7.11 11.70
CA TRP A 159 -5.80 6.75 10.95
C TRP A 159 -5.60 5.49 10.10
N LEU A 160 -4.46 5.36 9.40
CA LEU A 160 -4.11 4.16 8.64
C LEU A 160 -3.89 2.95 9.58
N ASN A 161 -3.14 3.16 10.64
CA ASN A 161 -2.78 2.10 11.60
C ASN A 161 -3.99 1.56 12.37
N ARG A 162 -5.06 2.36 12.54
CA ARG A 162 -6.30 1.95 13.23
C ARG A 162 -7.10 0.91 12.45
N HIS A 163 -6.88 0.77 11.14
CA HIS A 163 -7.61 -0.17 10.29
C HIS A 163 -7.23 -1.62 10.62
N PRO A 164 -8.20 -2.58 10.69
CA PRO A 164 -7.95 -3.97 11.09
C PRO A 164 -6.97 -4.73 10.18
N ASN A 165 -6.68 -4.26 8.98
CA ASN A 165 -5.65 -4.82 8.09
C ASN A 165 -4.22 -4.42 8.49
N ASP A 166 -4.01 -3.68 9.60
CA ASP A 166 -2.70 -3.18 9.99
C ASP A 166 -1.97 -2.51 8.81
N ILE A 167 -2.56 -1.49 8.23
CA ILE A 167 -2.03 -0.84 7.03
C ILE A 167 -0.65 -0.25 7.33
N MET A 168 0.36 -0.72 6.62
CA MET A 168 1.74 -0.27 6.77
C MET A 168 2.01 0.96 5.88
N PRO A 169 2.23 2.16 6.43
CA PRO A 169 2.52 3.35 5.62
C PRO A 169 3.91 3.28 5.00
N VAL A 170 4.00 3.60 3.71
CA VAL A 170 5.26 3.75 2.97
C VAL A 170 5.52 5.25 2.79
N LEU A 171 6.37 5.80 3.66
CA LEU A 171 6.73 7.21 3.60
C LEU A 171 7.65 7.50 2.41
N GLY A 172 7.23 8.42 1.54
CA GLY A 172 7.99 8.84 0.35
C GLY A 172 8.99 9.96 0.66
N THR A 173 9.61 9.98 1.83
CA THR A 173 10.54 11.03 2.25
C THR A 173 11.87 10.44 2.69
N HIS A 174 12.95 11.21 2.47
CA HIS A 174 14.28 10.97 3.03
C HIS A 174 14.68 12.04 4.07
N LYS A 175 13.76 12.91 4.45
CA LYS A 175 13.96 13.92 5.48
C LYS A 175 13.61 13.31 6.84
N ILE A 176 14.59 13.29 7.75
CA ILE A 176 14.43 12.70 9.08
C ILE A 176 13.31 13.38 9.86
N GLU A 177 13.20 14.69 9.79
CA GLU A 177 12.18 15.46 10.50
C GLU A 177 10.74 15.05 10.14
N ARG A 178 10.54 14.64 8.88
CA ARG A 178 9.22 14.13 8.43
C ARG A 178 8.94 12.71 8.89
N ILE A 179 9.98 11.91 9.06
CA ILE A 179 9.86 10.57 9.64
C ILE A 179 9.53 10.70 11.13
N ASP A 180 10.25 11.57 11.85
CA ASP A 180 10.03 11.82 13.27
C ASP A 180 8.62 12.37 13.53
N ALA A 181 8.09 13.23 12.67
CA ALA A 181 6.71 13.73 12.75
C ALA A 181 5.66 12.63 12.55
N ALA A 182 5.97 11.58 11.79
CA ALA A 182 5.05 10.47 11.52
C ALA A 182 5.04 9.39 12.62
N LEU A 183 6.19 9.13 13.27
CA LEU A 183 6.39 8.03 14.20
C LEU A 183 5.39 8.00 15.37
N PRO A 184 5.02 9.12 16.03
CA PRO A 184 4.04 9.09 17.12
C PRO A 184 2.69 8.49 16.71
N GLY A 185 2.32 8.58 15.42
CA GLY A 185 1.08 8.01 14.89
C GLY A 185 0.96 6.51 15.05
N LEU A 186 2.07 5.78 15.15
CA LEU A 186 2.06 4.32 15.38
C LEU A 186 1.61 3.94 16.80
N SER A 187 1.67 4.88 17.75
CA SER A 187 1.30 4.65 19.15
C SER A 187 -0.06 5.28 19.52
N ILE A 188 -0.65 6.08 18.62
CA ILE A 188 -1.95 6.71 18.84
C ILE A 188 -3.06 5.76 18.38
N THR A 189 -4.02 5.52 19.28
CA THR A 189 -5.26 4.83 18.94
C THR A 189 -6.39 5.83 18.87
N LEU A 190 -6.81 6.18 17.66
CA LEU A 190 -8.01 7.00 17.44
C LEU A 190 -9.25 6.24 17.90
N THR A 191 -10.22 6.95 18.49
CA THR A 191 -11.55 6.39 18.74
C THR A 191 -12.25 6.11 17.40
N ASP A 192 -13.30 5.28 17.42
CA ASP A 192 -14.09 5.02 16.21
C ASP A 192 -14.69 6.32 15.66
N GLN A 193 -15.19 7.22 16.54
CA GLN A 193 -15.73 8.51 16.10
C GLN A 193 -14.67 9.36 15.39
N GLU A 194 -13.48 9.50 15.96
CA GLU A 194 -12.39 10.29 15.34
C GLU A 194 -11.96 9.71 13.99
N TRP A 195 -11.92 8.38 13.88
CA TRP A 195 -11.60 7.70 12.63
C TRP A 195 -12.67 8.00 11.56
N PHE A 196 -13.95 7.86 11.93
CA PHE A 196 -15.07 8.10 11.03
C PHE A 196 -15.25 9.59 10.68
N ASP A 197 -14.96 10.52 11.59
CA ASP A 197 -14.99 11.95 11.28
C ASP A 197 -14.00 12.32 10.16
N ILE A 198 -12.79 11.76 10.20
CA ILE A 198 -11.80 11.92 9.13
C ILE A 198 -12.29 11.28 7.82
N TYR A 199 -12.85 10.07 7.91
CA TYR A 199 -13.34 9.31 6.77
C TYR A 199 -14.50 10.02 6.05
N THR A 200 -15.51 10.50 6.79
CA THR A 200 -16.66 11.23 6.23
C THR A 200 -16.26 12.59 5.66
N ALA A 201 -15.30 13.28 6.30
CA ALA A 201 -14.71 14.49 5.73
C ALA A 201 -14.01 14.23 4.38
N ALA A 202 -13.36 13.08 4.24
CA ALA A 202 -12.75 12.65 2.98
C ALA A 202 -13.80 12.35 1.90
N MET A 203 -14.89 11.67 2.25
CA MET A 203 -15.98 11.39 1.32
C MET A 203 -16.77 12.65 0.93
N GLY A 204 -16.92 13.58 1.85
CA GLY A 204 -17.72 14.79 1.66
C GLY A 204 -19.22 14.60 1.82
N HIS A 205 -19.65 13.45 2.35
CA HIS A 205 -21.04 13.12 2.71
C HIS A 205 -21.05 12.11 3.85
N ASP A 206 -22.18 12.01 4.55
CA ASP A 206 -22.35 11.04 5.63
C ASP A 206 -22.34 9.58 5.10
N ILE A 207 -22.07 8.66 6.03
CA ILE A 207 -22.18 7.23 5.79
C ILE A 207 -23.67 6.89 5.69
N LEU A 208 -24.07 6.15 4.65
CA LEU A 208 -25.43 5.68 4.45
C LEU A 208 -25.69 4.40 5.23
#